data_b47d141888400f72fc0a4edf59e6efa2
#
_entry.id   b47d141888400f72fc0a4edf59e6efa2
#
_cell.length_a   1.000
_cell.length_b   1.000
_cell.length_c   1.000
_cell.angle_alpha   90.00
_cell.angle_beta   90.00
_cell.angle_gamma   90.00
#
_symmetry.space_group_name_H-M   'P 1'
#
loop_
_entity.id
_entity.type
_entity.pdbx_description
1 polymer ?
#
loop_
_entity_poly.entity_id
_entity_poly.type
_entity_poly.pdbx_seq_one_letter_code
_entity_poly.pdbx_strand_id
1 'polypeptide(L)'
;MLHLYTSLRQLPFEQLMTVYREANRENGKILAPFDSEARQRQLAEADFYDYLRSFFAAPGVCYAAWEQEGVIKSALRLEPYRDGLLVEALETAPEQRRQGYATQLMQAVQQHLEREGTVRLYSHVRKKNAASLNVHRRCGFQIISGCAVYIDGSVSANAYTLQYEK
;
A
#
# COMPACT_ATOMS: atom_id res chain seq x y z
N MET A 1 13.78 -9.13 -2.51
CA MET A 1 14.62 -8.02 -2.03
C MET A 1 13.76 -6.78 -1.85
N LEU A 2 13.99 -5.98 -0.81
CA LEU A 2 13.30 -4.70 -0.59
C LEU A 2 13.85 -3.63 -1.52
N HIS A 3 12.98 -2.90 -2.20
CA HIS A 3 13.26 -1.67 -2.93
C HIS A 3 12.44 -0.52 -2.36
N LEU A 4 13.05 0.64 -2.22
CA LEU A 4 12.42 1.87 -1.75
C LEU A 4 12.53 2.94 -2.86
N TYR A 5 11.40 3.55 -3.20
CA TYR A 5 11.29 4.56 -4.24
C TYR A 5 10.77 5.86 -3.62
N THR A 6 11.54 6.92 -3.75
CA THR A 6 11.21 8.26 -3.22
C THR A 6 10.80 9.24 -4.31
N SER A 7 10.74 8.79 -5.56
CA SER A 7 10.28 9.59 -6.69
C SER A 7 9.60 8.72 -7.74
N LEU A 8 8.68 9.33 -8.48
CA LEU A 8 7.96 8.67 -9.57
C LEU A 8 8.91 8.16 -10.68
N ARG A 9 10.03 8.85 -10.92
CA ARG A 9 11.02 8.46 -11.93
C ARG A 9 11.72 7.14 -11.64
N GLN A 10 11.83 6.79 -10.35
CA GLN A 10 12.48 5.54 -9.92
C GLN A 10 11.51 4.34 -9.97
N LEU A 11 10.20 4.63 -9.92
CA LEU A 11 9.17 3.62 -9.76
C LEU A 11 8.93 2.85 -11.06
N PRO A 12 9.04 1.52 -11.09
CA PRO A 12 8.73 0.72 -12.28
C PRO A 12 7.21 0.59 -12.47
N PHE A 13 6.60 1.62 -13.05
CA PHE A 13 5.15 1.81 -13.14
C PHE A 13 4.41 0.59 -13.72
N GLU A 14 4.91 0.02 -14.83
CA GLU A 14 4.28 -1.15 -15.47
C GLU A 14 4.21 -2.36 -14.54
N GLN A 15 5.26 -2.62 -13.77
CA GLN A 15 5.25 -3.71 -12.79
C GLN A 15 4.28 -3.42 -11.64
N LEU A 16 4.20 -2.15 -11.24
CA LEU A 16 3.27 -1.73 -10.20
C LEU A 16 1.81 -1.91 -10.65
N MET A 17 1.50 -1.65 -11.93
CA MET A 17 0.16 -1.92 -12.51
C MET A 17 -0.22 -3.40 -12.44
N THR A 18 0.75 -4.30 -12.50
CA THR A 18 0.52 -5.73 -12.29
C THR A 18 0.13 -6.03 -10.83
N VAL A 19 0.80 -5.41 -9.87
CA VAL A 19 0.49 -5.57 -8.44
C VAL A 19 -0.93 -5.06 -8.12
N TYR A 20 -1.28 -3.87 -8.60
CA TYR A 20 -2.56 -3.21 -8.34
C TYR A 20 -3.66 -3.51 -9.37
N ARG A 21 -3.47 -4.51 -10.23
CA ARG A 21 -4.38 -4.80 -11.35
C ARG A 21 -5.83 -4.94 -10.95
N GLU A 22 -6.14 -5.61 -9.83
CA GLU A 22 -7.51 -5.78 -9.38
C GLU A 22 -8.10 -4.47 -8.84
N ALA A 23 -7.35 -3.73 -8.04
CA ALA A 23 -7.78 -2.43 -7.53
C ALA A 23 -8.03 -1.43 -8.69
N ASN A 24 -7.13 -1.40 -9.67
CA ASN A 24 -7.30 -0.57 -10.87
C ASN A 24 -8.49 -1.00 -11.73
N ARG A 25 -8.75 -2.31 -11.85
CA ARG A 25 -9.94 -2.83 -12.54
C ARG A 25 -11.23 -2.35 -11.88
N GLU A 26 -11.32 -2.41 -10.56
CA GLU A 26 -12.50 -1.91 -9.84
C GLU A 26 -12.63 -0.38 -9.95
N ASN A 27 -11.53 0.37 -9.86
CA ASN A 27 -11.53 1.81 -10.09
C ASN A 27 -11.97 2.17 -11.52
N GLY A 28 -11.51 1.46 -12.52
CA GLY A 28 -11.90 1.66 -13.92
C GLY A 28 -13.41 1.52 -14.15
N LYS A 29 -14.07 0.57 -13.49
CA LYS A 29 -15.51 0.43 -13.53
C LYS A 29 -16.26 1.61 -12.91
N ILE A 30 -15.66 2.24 -11.88
CA ILE A 30 -16.23 3.42 -11.25
C ILE A 30 -16.05 4.65 -12.15
N LEU A 31 -14.87 4.81 -12.75
CA LEU A 31 -14.54 5.94 -13.61
C LEU A 31 -15.32 5.93 -14.93
N ALA A 32 -15.55 4.76 -15.50
CA ALA A 32 -16.17 4.61 -16.81
C ALA A 32 -17.09 3.37 -16.86
N PRO A 33 -18.24 3.38 -16.14
CA PRO A 33 -19.06 2.19 -15.92
C PRO A 33 -19.67 1.60 -17.21
N PHE A 34 -19.77 2.40 -18.28
CA PHE A 34 -20.37 1.99 -19.54
C PHE A 34 -19.35 1.76 -20.67
N ASP A 35 -18.07 1.95 -20.40
CA ASP A 35 -17.01 1.78 -21.38
C ASP A 35 -16.49 0.35 -21.45
N SER A 36 -15.72 0.04 -22.50
CA SER A 36 -15.03 -1.24 -22.64
C SER A 36 -14.00 -1.46 -21.52
N GLU A 37 -13.71 -2.70 -21.20
CA GLU A 37 -12.67 -3.05 -20.20
C GLU A 37 -11.30 -2.43 -20.54
N ALA A 38 -10.94 -2.35 -21.81
CA ALA A 38 -9.72 -1.71 -22.27
C ALA A 38 -9.69 -0.21 -21.93
N ARG A 39 -10.83 0.49 -22.13
CA ARG A 39 -10.96 1.91 -21.80
C ARG A 39 -10.96 2.14 -20.29
N GLN A 40 -11.69 1.30 -19.55
CA GLN A 40 -11.72 1.32 -18.09
C GLN A 40 -10.30 1.17 -17.52
N ARG A 41 -9.52 0.21 -18.03
CA ARG A 41 -8.12 0.01 -17.61
C ARG A 41 -7.26 1.23 -17.92
N GLN A 42 -7.34 1.76 -19.14
CA GLN A 42 -6.57 2.94 -19.53
C GLN A 42 -6.84 4.14 -18.61
N LEU A 43 -8.10 4.39 -18.28
CA LEU A 43 -8.49 5.49 -17.40
C LEU A 43 -8.01 5.26 -15.96
N ALA A 44 -8.12 4.03 -15.45
CA ALA A 44 -7.65 3.70 -14.10
C ALA A 44 -6.12 3.82 -13.97
N GLU A 45 -5.36 3.38 -14.97
CA GLU A 45 -3.91 3.52 -14.99
C GLU A 45 -3.48 5.00 -15.08
N ALA A 46 -4.18 5.81 -15.87
CA ALA A 46 -3.94 7.26 -15.95
C ALA A 46 -4.26 7.96 -14.62
N ASP A 47 -5.40 7.67 -14.02
CA ASP A 47 -5.81 8.17 -12.70
C ASP A 47 -4.79 7.79 -11.61
N PHE A 48 -4.33 6.54 -11.63
CA PHE A 48 -3.32 6.08 -10.68
C PHE A 48 -1.96 6.76 -10.90
N TYR A 49 -1.56 7.01 -12.16
CA TYR A 49 -0.35 7.76 -12.46
C TYR A 49 -0.42 9.20 -11.95
N ASP A 50 -1.55 9.88 -12.14
CA ASP A 50 -1.78 11.23 -11.63
C ASP A 50 -1.80 11.28 -10.10
N TYR A 51 -2.39 10.26 -9.47
CA TYR A 51 -2.30 10.09 -8.02
C TYR A 51 -0.84 9.96 -7.55
N LEU A 52 -0.03 9.09 -8.19
CA LEU A 52 1.38 8.90 -7.83
C LEU A 52 2.19 10.19 -8.00
N ARG A 53 1.88 10.98 -9.01
CA ARG A 53 2.50 12.29 -9.23
C ARG A 53 2.26 13.22 -8.05
N SER A 54 1.03 13.26 -7.55
CA SER A 54 0.65 14.03 -6.36
C SER A 54 1.27 13.46 -5.08
N PHE A 55 1.27 12.14 -4.93
CA PHE A 55 1.86 11.45 -3.80
C PHE A 55 3.34 11.79 -3.64
N PHE A 56 4.14 11.64 -4.70
CA PHE A 56 5.57 11.92 -4.66
C PHE A 56 5.93 13.42 -4.59
N ALA A 57 4.96 14.32 -4.72
CA ALA A 57 5.18 15.76 -4.47
C ALA A 57 5.18 16.09 -2.97
N ALA A 58 4.63 15.23 -2.11
CA ALA A 58 4.65 15.41 -0.67
C ALA A 58 6.01 14.99 -0.08
N PRO A 59 6.49 15.68 0.97
CA PRO A 59 7.76 15.31 1.61
C PRO A 59 7.59 14.06 2.48
N GLY A 60 8.66 13.25 2.59
CA GLY A 60 8.72 12.11 3.49
C GLY A 60 7.93 10.88 3.04
N VAL A 61 7.39 10.89 1.83
CA VAL A 61 6.68 9.75 1.25
C VAL A 61 7.63 8.76 0.59
N CYS A 62 7.23 7.49 0.57
CA CYS A 62 8.01 6.43 -0.04
C CYS A 62 7.09 5.32 -0.55
N TYR A 63 7.45 4.72 -1.69
CA TYR A 63 6.88 3.45 -2.14
C TYR A 63 7.86 2.33 -1.81
N ALA A 64 7.39 1.27 -1.18
CA ALA A 64 8.17 0.08 -0.89
C ALA A 64 7.67 -1.10 -1.73
N ALA A 65 8.58 -1.86 -2.33
CA ALA A 65 8.26 -3.05 -3.10
C ALA A 65 9.16 -4.23 -2.74
N TRP A 66 8.59 -5.42 -2.77
CA TRP A 66 9.32 -6.69 -2.66
C TRP A 66 9.51 -7.28 -4.06
N GLU A 67 10.77 -7.34 -4.46
CA GLU A 67 11.16 -7.91 -5.74
C GLU A 67 11.79 -9.28 -5.54
N GLN A 68 11.45 -10.19 -6.42
CA GLN A 68 12.12 -11.49 -6.57
C GLN A 68 12.24 -11.85 -8.05
N GLU A 69 13.46 -12.20 -8.47
CA GLU A 69 13.75 -12.58 -9.86
C GLU A 69 13.40 -11.49 -10.88
N GLY A 70 13.67 -10.22 -10.53
CA GLY A 70 13.39 -9.06 -11.40
C GLY A 70 11.91 -8.67 -11.48
N VAL A 71 11.04 -9.30 -10.67
CA VAL A 71 9.59 -9.05 -10.69
C VAL A 71 9.09 -8.57 -9.33
N ILE A 72 8.36 -7.46 -9.31
CA ILE A 72 7.69 -6.98 -8.11
C ILE A 72 6.53 -7.92 -7.75
N LYS A 73 6.59 -8.51 -6.57
CA LYS A 73 5.59 -9.45 -6.04
C LYS A 73 4.56 -8.74 -5.16
N SER A 74 4.97 -7.75 -4.39
CA SER A 74 4.14 -7.00 -3.46
C SER A 74 4.64 -5.57 -3.33
N ALA A 75 3.74 -4.62 -3.03
CA ALA A 75 4.07 -3.22 -2.84
C ALA A 75 3.19 -2.60 -1.75
N LEU A 76 3.67 -1.49 -1.16
CA LEU A 76 2.94 -0.65 -0.21
C LEU A 76 3.42 0.80 -0.30
N ARG A 77 2.65 1.73 0.28
CA ARG A 77 3.03 3.14 0.44
C ARG A 77 3.33 3.44 1.89
N LEU A 78 4.24 4.39 2.08
CA LEU A 78 4.56 4.98 3.37
C LEU A 78 4.44 6.49 3.27
N GLU A 79 3.74 7.10 4.22
CA GLU A 79 3.63 8.56 4.31
C GLU A 79 3.61 9.02 5.77
N PRO A 80 4.05 10.24 6.06
CA PRO A 80 4.02 10.78 7.42
C PRO A 80 2.61 10.77 8.00
N TYR A 81 2.48 10.25 9.21
CA TYR A 81 1.20 10.18 9.91
C TYR A 81 1.43 10.23 11.42
N ARG A 82 0.80 11.19 12.09
CA ARG A 82 0.99 11.42 13.53
C ARG A 82 2.48 11.55 13.87
N ASP A 83 2.97 10.71 14.77
CA ASP A 83 4.36 10.62 15.22
C ASP A 83 5.12 9.44 14.61
N GLY A 84 4.71 8.98 13.43
CA GLY A 84 5.31 7.88 12.71
C GLY A 84 4.96 7.89 11.23
N LEU A 85 4.84 6.71 10.65
CA LEU A 85 4.46 6.53 9.25
C LEU A 85 3.18 5.69 9.12
N LEU A 86 2.34 6.04 8.17
CA LEU A 86 1.18 5.25 7.76
C LEU A 86 1.59 4.29 6.65
N VAL A 87 1.31 3.02 6.86
CA VAL A 87 1.41 1.95 5.86
C VAL A 87 0.08 1.83 5.14
N GLU A 88 0.07 2.06 3.85
CA GLU A 88 -1.13 2.02 3.02
C GLU A 88 -0.95 1.16 1.77
N ALA A 89 -2.07 0.81 1.16
CA ALA A 89 -2.15 0.13 -0.13
C ALA A 89 -1.23 -1.10 -0.23
N LEU A 90 -1.10 -1.86 0.87
CA LEU A 90 -0.39 -3.14 0.83
C LEU A 90 -1.13 -4.10 -0.09
N GLU A 91 -0.51 -4.40 -1.22
CA GLU A 91 -1.03 -5.33 -2.22
C GLU A 91 0.02 -6.35 -2.65
N THR A 92 -0.45 -7.50 -3.07
CA THR A 92 0.36 -8.55 -3.71
C THR A 92 -0.26 -8.85 -5.07
N ALA A 93 0.59 -8.95 -6.09
CA ALA A 93 0.15 -9.33 -7.42
C ALA A 93 -0.77 -10.57 -7.36
N PRO A 94 -1.93 -10.58 -8.02
CA PRO A 94 -2.94 -11.62 -7.83
C PRO A 94 -2.41 -13.05 -7.94
N GLU A 95 -1.53 -13.31 -8.91
CA GLU A 95 -0.92 -14.62 -9.16
C GLU A 95 0.14 -15.00 -8.11
N GLN A 96 0.58 -14.05 -7.30
CA GLN A 96 1.63 -14.21 -6.29
C GLN A 96 1.08 -14.26 -4.86
N ARG A 97 -0.23 -14.23 -4.70
CA ARG A 97 -0.89 -14.28 -3.38
C ARG A 97 -0.68 -15.63 -2.68
N ARG A 98 -0.80 -15.61 -1.35
CA ARG A 98 -0.65 -16.78 -0.46
C ARG A 98 0.76 -17.38 -0.43
N GLN A 99 1.76 -16.70 -0.98
CA GLN A 99 3.18 -17.09 -0.96
C GLN A 99 3.99 -16.31 0.10
N GLY A 100 3.32 -15.49 0.93
CA GLY A 100 3.96 -14.76 2.03
C GLY A 100 4.62 -13.44 1.64
N TYR A 101 4.53 -12.99 0.39
CA TYR A 101 5.23 -11.77 -0.06
C TYR A 101 4.80 -10.49 0.66
N ALA A 102 3.51 -10.35 1.00
CA ALA A 102 3.05 -9.20 1.80
C ALA A 102 3.70 -9.17 3.19
N THR A 103 3.85 -10.33 3.83
CA THR A 103 4.53 -10.46 5.13
C THR A 103 6.03 -10.16 4.99
N GLN A 104 6.69 -10.71 3.97
CA GLN A 104 8.12 -10.46 3.71
C GLN A 104 8.38 -8.96 3.46
N LEU A 105 7.54 -8.31 2.65
CA LEU A 105 7.63 -6.87 2.40
C LEU A 105 7.48 -6.07 3.69
N MET A 106 6.42 -6.33 4.46
CA MET A 106 6.15 -5.61 5.70
C MET A 106 7.31 -5.75 6.71
N GLN A 107 7.80 -6.97 6.91
CA GLN A 107 8.93 -7.23 7.82
C GLN A 107 10.22 -6.56 7.35
N ALA A 108 10.49 -6.57 6.03
CA ALA A 108 11.66 -5.90 5.48
C ALA A 108 11.59 -4.37 5.64
N VAL A 109 10.39 -3.79 5.46
CA VAL A 109 10.14 -2.36 5.72
C VAL A 109 10.35 -2.03 7.19
N GLN A 110 9.78 -2.82 8.11
CA GLN A 110 9.97 -2.65 9.55
C GLN A 110 11.46 -2.65 9.92
N GLN A 111 12.20 -3.67 9.49
CA GLN A 111 13.64 -3.78 9.76
C GLN A 111 14.45 -2.62 9.19
N HIS A 112 14.08 -2.12 8.01
CA HIS A 112 14.76 -0.96 7.42
C HIS A 112 14.49 0.30 8.25
N LEU A 113 13.24 0.59 8.55
CA LEU A 113 12.84 1.79 9.30
C LEU A 113 13.34 1.80 10.74
N GLU A 114 13.43 0.63 11.39
CA GLU A 114 14.04 0.49 12.71
C GLU A 114 15.51 0.88 12.71
N ARG A 115 16.25 0.51 11.67
CA ARG A 115 17.68 0.92 11.54
C ARG A 115 17.82 2.42 11.31
N GLU A 116 16.84 3.05 10.66
CA GLU A 116 16.77 4.51 10.46
C GLU A 116 16.19 5.26 11.68
N GLY A 117 15.85 4.54 12.75
CA GLY A 117 15.31 5.12 13.99
C GLY A 117 13.79 5.35 14.01
N THR A 118 13.08 4.93 13.00
CA THR A 118 11.60 4.96 13.00
C THR A 118 11.08 3.72 13.71
N VAL A 119 10.37 3.94 14.82
CA VAL A 119 9.87 2.85 15.68
C VAL A 119 8.36 2.71 15.70
N ARG A 120 7.63 3.59 14.99
CA ARG A 120 6.16 3.60 15.01
C ARG A 120 5.57 3.63 13.61
N LEU A 121 4.75 2.59 13.33
CA LEU A 121 3.99 2.48 12.09
C LEU A 121 2.50 2.35 12.40
N TYR A 122 1.69 2.97 11.57
CA TYR A 122 0.23 2.87 11.59
C TYR A 122 -0.27 2.19 10.33
N SER A 123 -1.45 1.61 10.39
CA SER A 123 -2.17 1.14 9.20
C SER A 123 -3.67 1.19 9.43
N HIS A 124 -4.43 1.49 8.37
CA HIS A 124 -5.87 1.41 8.37
C HIS A 124 -6.32 0.18 7.58
N VAL A 125 -6.99 -0.74 8.24
CA VAL A 125 -7.44 -1.99 7.62
C VAL A 125 -8.94 -2.16 7.79
N ARG A 126 -9.65 -2.36 6.67
CA ARG A 126 -11.09 -2.64 6.70
C ARG A 126 -11.37 -3.86 7.56
N LYS A 127 -12.39 -3.79 8.43
CA LYS A 127 -12.77 -4.84 9.38
C LYS A 127 -13.07 -6.19 8.70
N LYS A 128 -13.58 -6.15 7.46
CA LYS A 128 -13.88 -7.33 6.65
C LYS A 128 -12.67 -7.91 5.90
N ASN A 129 -11.53 -7.21 5.88
CA ASN A 129 -10.33 -7.66 5.16
C ASN A 129 -9.48 -8.59 6.06
N ALA A 130 -9.96 -9.83 6.25
CA ALA A 130 -9.28 -10.82 7.08
C ALA A 130 -7.85 -11.12 6.62
N ALA A 131 -7.59 -11.11 5.32
CA ALA A 131 -6.27 -11.36 4.76
C ALA A 131 -5.26 -10.30 5.21
N SER A 132 -5.61 -9.02 5.04
CA SER A 132 -4.77 -7.90 5.48
C SER A 132 -4.59 -7.89 7.01
N LEU A 133 -5.66 -8.09 7.78
CA LEU A 133 -5.58 -8.18 9.24
C LEU A 133 -4.61 -9.27 9.70
N ASN A 134 -4.62 -10.44 9.04
CA ASN A 134 -3.70 -11.54 9.36
C ASN A 134 -2.24 -11.19 9.04
N VAL A 135 -1.96 -10.51 7.92
CA VAL A 135 -0.60 -10.05 7.59
C VAL A 135 -0.11 -9.07 8.65
N HIS A 136 -0.90 -8.05 8.98
CA HIS A 136 -0.53 -7.04 9.99
C HIS A 136 -0.28 -7.68 11.36
N ARG A 137 -1.15 -8.58 11.80
CA ARG A 137 -0.98 -9.30 13.07
C ARG A 137 0.32 -10.10 13.11
N ARG A 138 0.64 -10.83 12.03
CA ARG A 138 1.90 -11.60 11.91
C ARG A 138 3.14 -10.71 11.93
N CYS A 139 3.00 -9.46 11.48
CA CYS A 139 4.05 -8.46 11.54
C CYS A 139 4.03 -7.62 12.83
N GLY A 140 3.30 -8.05 13.86
CA GLY A 140 3.33 -7.42 15.19
C GLY A 140 2.44 -6.19 15.35
N PHE A 141 1.62 -5.86 14.38
CA PHE A 141 0.65 -4.77 14.53
C PHE A 141 -0.48 -5.17 15.49
N GLN A 142 -0.92 -4.22 16.31
CA GLN A 142 -2.03 -4.35 17.23
C GLN A 142 -3.14 -3.37 16.87
N ILE A 143 -4.40 -3.75 17.06
CA ILE A 143 -5.54 -2.85 16.90
C ILE A 143 -5.55 -1.87 18.07
N ILE A 144 -5.46 -0.58 17.77
CA ILE A 144 -5.50 0.50 18.78
C ILE A 144 -6.80 1.32 18.73
N SER A 145 -7.59 1.18 17.67
CA SER A 145 -8.87 1.86 17.52
C SER A 145 -9.85 1.08 16.68
N GLY A 146 -11.13 1.13 17.04
CA GLY A 146 -12.25 0.57 16.29
C GLY A 146 -12.67 1.39 15.06
N CYS A 147 -12.02 2.53 14.80
CA CYS A 147 -12.22 3.36 13.62
C CYS A 147 -10.88 3.80 13.04
N ALA A 148 -10.87 4.17 11.76
CA ALA A 148 -9.75 4.79 11.09
C ALA A 148 -9.97 6.31 11.00
N VAL A 149 -8.91 7.08 11.30
CA VAL A 149 -8.87 8.53 11.04
C VAL A 149 -7.82 8.74 9.96
N TYR A 150 -8.27 9.11 8.76
CA TYR A 150 -7.40 9.30 7.60
C TYR A 150 -6.64 10.63 7.66
N ILE A 151 -5.64 10.79 6.81
CA ILE A 151 -4.79 12.00 6.76
C ILE A 151 -5.61 13.27 6.49
N ASP A 152 -6.66 13.17 5.69
CA ASP A 152 -7.59 14.28 5.39
C ASP A 152 -8.57 14.59 6.54
N GLY A 153 -8.46 13.88 7.68
CA GLY A 153 -9.33 14.01 8.84
C GLY A 153 -10.65 13.27 8.75
N SER A 154 -10.96 12.61 7.63
CA SER A 154 -12.15 11.78 7.51
C SER A 154 -12.08 10.55 8.42
N VAL A 155 -13.23 10.06 8.86
CA VAL A 155 -13.33 8.94 9.82
C VAL A 155 -14.13 7.79 9.19
N SER A 156 -13.63 6.58 9.32
CA SER A 156 -14.36 5.37 8.91
C SER A 156 -14.56 4.43 10.10
N ALA A 157 -15.81 4.14 10.41
CA ALA A 157 -16.18 3.10 11.38
C ALA A 157 -16.00 1.67 10.83
N ASN A 158 -15.75 1.52 9.50
CA ASN A 158 -15.61 0.23 8.83
C ASN A 158 -14.16 -0.28 8.77
N ALA A 159 -13.22 0.48 9.32
CA ALA A 159 -11.80 0.12 9.38
C ALA A 159 -11.27 0.25 10.80
N TYR A 160 -10.29 -0.59 11.13
CA TYR A 160 -9.49 -0.43 12.34
C TYR A 160 -8.30 0.49 12.06
N THR A 161 -7.81 1.17 13.10
CA THR A 161 -6.43 1.66 13.14
C THR A 161 -5.58 0.64 13.86
N LEU A 162 -4.50 0.22 13.21
CA LEU A 162 -3.49 -0.68 13.76
C LEU A 162 -2.20 0.09 13.97
N GLN A 163 -1.40 -0.34 14.95
CA GLN A 163 -0.10 0.24 15.26
C GLN A 163 0.93 -0.87 15.46
N TYR A 164 2.12 -0.64 14.95
CA TYR A 164 3.36 -1.33 15.28
C TYR A 164 4.28 -0.34 15.98
N GLU A 165 4.88 -0.75 17.08
CA GLU A 165 5.85 0.02 17.86
C GLU A 165 6.92 -0.93 18.38
N LYS A 166 8.17 -0.45 18.38
CA LYS A 166 9.33 -1.18 18.91
C LYS A 166 10.20 -0.31 19.79
#